data_4542fab3add28b65fdb4520127082d63
#
_entry.id   4542fab3add28b65fdb4520127082d63
#
_cell.length_a   1.000
_cell.length_b   1.000
_cell.length_c   1.000
_cell.angle_alpha   90.00
_cell.angle_beta   90.00
_cell.angle_gamma   90.00
#
_symmetry.space_group_name_H-M   'P 1'
#
loop_
_entity.id
_entity.type
_entity.pdbx_description
1 polymer ?
#
loop_
_entity_poly.entity_id
_entity_poly.type
_entity_poly.pdbx_seq_one_letter_code
_entity_poly.pdbx_strand_id
1 'polypeptide(L)'
;MTIVVSQSPSEFSRESAMPKTPPLRLGVNVDHVATLRNARAGERPDPVRAALVAIEAGADGITAHLREDRRHIRDDDMARLKAEISKPLNFEMAATEDMLRIALATRPHAVCLVPERREELTTEGGLDVVGQHNALAPFIARLNDAGVRVSLFIAADPAQIEMAARLRAPVIEIHTGAWCDAVVDGQAAKAESEWRRIVAGAALARSAGLEVHAGHGLDYATAEKIAGVAEIMELNIGYYMIGEALFVGLGETVRTMRAAMDRGRANLENPAGRVSLA
;
A
#
# COMPACT_ATOMS: atom_id res chain seq x y z
N MET A 1 49.38 56.16 14.02
CA MET A 1 48.57 55.71 12.87
C MET A 1 48.23 54.24 13.15
N THR A 2 47.08 54.01 13.84
CA THR A 2 46.71 52.72 14.35
C THR A 2 45.57 52.20 13.46
N ILE A 3 45.82 51.10 12.77
CA ILE A 3 44.84 50.44 11.89
C ILE A 3 43.96 49.59 12.75
N VAL A 4 42.67 49.88 12.84
CA VAL A 4 41.64 49.06 13.46
C VAL A 4 41.10 48.14 12.35
N VAL A 5 41.38 46.84 12.44
CA VAL A 5 40.80 45.81 11.58
C VAL A 5 39.45 45.39 12.19
N SER A 6 38.39 45.77 11.52
CA SER A 6 37.03 45.31 11.81
C SER A 6 36.87 43.84 11.36
N GLN A 7 36.66 42.94 12.31
CA GLN A 7 36.22 41.56 12.00
C GLN A 7 34.70 41.55 11.94
N SER A 8 34.17 41.22 10.78
CA SER A 8 32.75 40.88 10.56
C SER A 8 32.42 39.53 11.20
N PRO A 9 31.26 39.37 11.86
CA PRO A 9 30.83 38.05 12.35
C PRO A 9 30.41 37.22 11.15
N SER A 10 31.09 36.09 10.97
CA SER A 10 30.81 35.08 9.96
C SER A 10 29.47 34.40 10.17
N GLU A 11 28.72 34.34 9.10
CA GLU A 11 27.61 33.48 8.82
C GLU A 11 27.85 32.02 9.29
N PHE A 12 27.21 31.62 10.36
CA PHE A 12 26.98 30.22 10.69
C PHE A 12 25.52 30.04 11.13
N SER A 13 24.63 29.97 10.15
CA SER A 13 23.28 29.42 10.34
C SER A 13 22.87 28.76 9.03
N ARG A 14 23.56 27.66 8.66
CA ARG A 14 22.96 26.66 7.81
C ARG A 14 22.10 25.79 8.71
N GLU A 15 20.86 26.21 8.86
CA GLU A 15 19.78 25.33 9.27
C GLU A 15 19.81 24.12 8.32
N SER A 16 20.33 22.98 8.81
CA SER A 16 20.27 21.73 8.06
C SER A 16 18.79 21.36 7.97
N ALA A 17 18.16 21.69 6.86
CA ALA A 17 16.81 21.27 6.58
C ALA A 17 16.76 19.73 6.74
N MET A 18 16.02 19.25 7.74
CA MET A 18 15.72 17.83 7.89
C MET A 18 15.23 17.32 6.53
N PRO A 19 15.69 16.15 6.08
CA PRO A 19 15.21 15.61 4.82
C PRO A 19 13.69 15.49 4.89
N LYS A 20 13.00 16.17 3.98
CA LYS A 20 11.52 16.11 3.91
C LYS A 20 11.11 14.66 3.79
N THR A 21 10.20 14.23 4.66
CA THR A 21 9.60 12.89 4.58
C THR A 21 9.05 12.70 3.16
N PRO A 22 9.38 11.60 2.46
CA PRO A 22 8.85 11.38 1.12
C PRO A 22 7.32 11.39 1.12
N PRO A 23 6.68 11.88 0.05
CA PRO A 23 5.23 11.85 -0.06
C PRO A 23 4.71 10.42 0.02
N LEU A 24 3.61 10.23 0.76
CA LEU A 24 2.93 8.94 0.87
C LEU A 24 2.07 8.74 -0.38
N ARG A 25 2.25 7.62 -1.08
CA ARG A 25 1.49 7.29 -2.29
C ARG A 25 0.13 6.67 -1.93
N LEU A 26 -0.88 6.95 -2.76
CA LEU A 26 -2.20 6.33 -2.69
C LEU A 26 -2.39 5.41 -3.90
N GLY A 27 -2.43 4.11 -3.66
CA GLY A 27 -2.90 3.10 -4.58
C GLY A 27 -4.41 2.88 -4.38
N VAL A 28 -5.19 3.05 -5.43
CA VAL A 28 -6.65 2.81 -5.39
C VAL A 28 -6.95 1.45 -5.98
N ASN A 29 -7.48 0.53 -5.14
CA ASN A 29 -7.92 -0.77 -5.60
C ASN A 29 -9.35 -0.69 -6.18
N VAL A 30 -9.51 -1.17 -7.42
CA VAL A 30 -10.76 -1.08 -8.19
C VAL A 30 -11.59 -2.38 -8.22
N ASP A 31 -11.21 -3.39 -7.45
CA ASP A 31 -11.85 -4.73 -7.49
C ASP A 31 -13.35 -4.67 -7.23
N HIS A 32 -13.78 -3.85 -6.27
CA HIS A 32 -15.19 -3.76 -5.87
C HIS A 32 -16.05 -3.04 -6.92
N VAL A 33 -15.46 -2.26 -7.83
CA VAL A 33 -16.15 -1.77 -9.02
C VAL A 33 -16.52 -2.93 -9.92
N ALA A 34 -15.58 -3.86 -10.12
CA ALA A 34 -15.83 -5.08 -10.89
C ALA A 34 -16.81 -6.02 -10.18
N THR A 35 -16.79 -6.07 -8.83
CA THR A 35 -17.80 -6.80 -8.05
C THR A 35 -19.22 -6.29 -8.33
N LEU A 36 -19.42 -4.97 -8.32
CA LEU A 36 -20.71 -4.35 -8.66
C LEU A 36 -21.13 -4.67 -10.10
N ARG A 37 -20.21 -4.60 -11.07
CA ARG A 37 -20.45 -4.99 -12.45
C ARG A 37 -20.93 -6.44 -12.54
N ASN A 38 -20.21 -7.35 -11.89
CA ASN A 38 -20.46 -8.78 -11.97
C ASN A 38 -21.76 -9.22 -11.26
N ALA A 39 -22.25 -8.44 -10.28
CA ALA A 39 -23.53 -8.70 -9.61
C ALA A 39 -24.72 -8.80 -10.57
N ARG A 40 -24.62 -8.17 -11.76
CA ARG A 40 -25.63 -8.22 -12.83
C ARG A 40 -25.12 -8.86 -14.13
N ALA A 41 -23.95 -9.50 -14.10
CA ALA A 41 -23.29 -10.08 -15.27
C ALA A 41 -23.18 -9.11 -16.46
N GLY A 42 -23.05 -7.80 -16.17
CA GLY A 42 -23.01 -6.75 -17.19
C GLY A 42 -21.59 -6.25 -17.48
N GLU A 43 -21.54 -5.10 -18.18
CA GLU A 43 -20.29 -4.41 -18.52
C GLU A 43 -20.09 -3.13 -17.68
N ARG A 44 -21.03 -2.79 -16.81
CA ARG A 44 -21.01 -1.58 -15.98
C ARG A 44 -21.30 -1.90 -14.52
N PRO A 45 -20.65 -1.14 -13.57
CA PRO A 45 -19.62 -0.11 -13.78
C PRO A 45 -18.31 -0.71 -14.33
N ASP A 46 -17.56 0.06 -15.14
CA ASP A 46 -16.28 -0.36 -15.73
C ASP A 46 -15.12 -0.03 -14.77
N PRO A 47 -14.29 -1.00 -14.32
CA PRO A 47 -13.17 -0.75 -13.43
C PRO A 47 -12.07 0.11 -14.08
N VAL A 48 -11.90 0.07 -15.40
CA VAL A 48 -10.93 0.93 -16.11
C VAL A 48 -11.37 2.40 -16.04
N ARG A 49 -12.65 2.67 -16.28
CA ARG A 49 -13.20 4.02 -16.09
C ARG A 49 -13.03 4.51 -14.65
N ALA A 50 -13.25 3.65 -13.67
CA ALA A 50 -13.05 3.98 -12.26
C ALA A 50 -11.58 4.33 -11.97
N ALA A 51 -10.64 3.56 -12.53
CA ALA A 51 -9.21 3.83 -12.42
C ALA A 51 -8.84 5.21 -12.99
N LEU A 52 -9.36 5.57 -14.16
CA LEU A 52 -9.14 6.90 -14.77
C LEU A 52 -9.69 8.03 -13.88
N VAL A 53 -10.89 7.88 -13.33
CA VAL A 53 -11.47 8.85 -12.38
C VAL A 53 -10.62 8.97 -11.11
N ALA A 54 -10.13 7.86 -10.57
CA ALA A 54 -9.26 7.87 -9.39
C ALA A 54 -7.93 8.59 -9.66
N ILE A 55 -7.31 8.34 -10.82
CA ILE A 55 -6.07 9.00 -11.25
C ILE A 55 -6.27 10.51 -11.40
N GLU A 56 -7.36 10.94 -12.05
CA GLU A 56 -7.70 12.35 -12.20
C GLU A 56 -7.93 13.04 -10.85
N ALA A 57 -8.48 12.30 -9.87
CA ALA A 57 -8.72 12.78 -8.52
C ALA A 57 -7.49 12.77 -7.60
N GLY A 58 -6.33 12.24 -8.03
CA GLY A 58 -5.08 12.28 -7.29
C GLY A 58 -4.55 10.93 -6.78
N ALA A 59 -5.01 9.80 -7.32
CA ALA A 59 -4.37 8.51 -7.07
C ALA A 59 -2.97 8.46 -7.71
N ASP A 60 -1.99 7.89 -7.00
CA ASP A 60 -0.62 7.71 -7.48
C ASP A 60 -0.43 6.38 -8.23
N GLY A 61 -1.30 5.41 -7.96
CA GLY A 61 -1.32 4.10 -8.59
C GLY A 61 -2.71 3.47 -8.57
N ILE A 62 -2.87 2.42 -9.35
CA ILE A 62 -4.08 1.60 -9.38
C ILE A 62 -3.71 0.18 -8.99
N THR A 63 -4.49 -0.39 -8.09
CA THR A 63 -4.39 -1.79 -7.68
C THR A 63 -5.57 -2.57 -8.23
N ALA A 64 -5.31 -3.75 -8.77
CA ALA A 64 -6.33 -4.67 -9.24
C ALA A 64 -5.91 -6.12 -8.97
N HIS A 65 -6.81 -6.90 -8.38
CA HIS A 65 -6.58 -8.30 -8.04
C HIS A 65 -7.28 -9.22 -9.05
N LEU A 66 -6.50 -9.85 -9.90
CA LEU A 66 -7.00 -10.92 -10.76
C LEU A 66 -6.94 -12.25 -9.99
N ARG A 67 -8.04 -12.61 -9.35
CA ARG A 67 -8.15 -13.87 -8.62
C ARG A 67 -8.21 -15.08 -9.57
N GLU A 68 -7.76 -16.24 -9.09
CA GLU A 68 -7.88 -17.51 -9.84
C GLU A 68 -9.34 -17.81 -10.24
N ASP A 69 -10.30 -17.47 -9.38
CA ASP A 69 -11.74 -17.70 -9.63
C ASP A 69 -12.45 -16.60 -10.45
N ARG A 70 -11.75 -15.52 -10.81
CA ARG A 70 -12.28 -14.39 -11.62
C ARG A 70 -13.57 -13.80 -11.05
N ARG A 71 -13.79 -13.84 -9.72
CA ARG A 71 -15.04 -13.35 -9.10
C ARG A 71 -15.32 -11.86 -9.31
N HIS A 72 -14.30 -11.05 -9.58
CA HIS A 72 -14.44 -9.61 -9.85
C HIS A 72 -13.64 -9.17 -11.09
N ILE A 73 -12.35 -8.87 -10.99
CA ILE A 73 -11.49 -8.49 -12.12
C ILE A 73 -11.37 -9.66 -13.10
N ARG A 74 -11.42 -9.35 -14.38
CA ARG A 74 -11.29 -10.29 -15.50
C ARG A 74 -9.95 -10.09 -16.21
N ASP A 75 -9.51 -11.08 -16.98
CA ASP A 75 -8.25 -10.99 -17.73
C ASP A 75 -8.22 -9.78 -18.67
N ASP A 76 -9.35 -9.46 -19.34
CA ASP A 76 -9.49 -8.29 -20.20
C ASP A 76 -9.38 -6.97 -19.44
N ASP A 77 -9.89 -6.91 -18.20
CA ASP A 77 -9.74 -5.72 -17.36
C ASP A 77 -8.26 -5.43 -17.11
N MET A 78 -7.46 -6.45 -16.82
CA MET A 78 -6.02 -6.29 -16.57
C MET A 78 -5.29 -5.77 -17.80
N ALA A 79 -5.60 -6.32 -18.98
CA ALA A 79 -5.03 -5.88 -20.25
C ALA A 79 -5.39 -4.41 -20.53
N ARG A 80 -6.65 -4.04 -20.34
CA ARG A 80 -7.15 -2.67 -20.52
C ARG A 80 -6.57 -1.70 -19.49
N LEU A 81 -6.52 -2.06 -18.22
CA LEU A 81 -5.85 -1.25 -17.18
C LEU A 81 -4.41 -0.95 -17.59
N LYS A 82 -3.65 -2.00 -17.99
CA LYS A 82 -2.26 -1.81 -18.42
C LYS A 82 -2.12 -0.88 -19.63
N ALA A 83 -3.05 -0.92 -20.56
CA ALA A 83 -3.01 -0.14 -21.79
C ALA A 83 -3.49 1.32 -21.62
N GLU A 84 -4.49 1.54 -20.76
CA GLU A 84 -5.26 2.80 -20.74
C GLU A 84 -4.85 3.73 -19.58
N ILE A 85 -4.29 3.21 -18.46
CA ILE A 85 -3.90 4.08 -17.34
C ILE A 85 -2.50 4.68 -17.51
N SER A 86 -2.33 5.92 -17.05
CA SER A 86 -1.05 6.64 -17.09
C SER A 86 -0.21 6.50 -15.81
N LYS A 87 -0.75 5.84 -14.78
CA LYS A 87 -0.11 5.64 -13.48
C LYS A 87 0.31 4.17 -13.31
N PRO A 88 1.21 3.86 -12.35
CA PRO A 88 1.59 2.49 -12.03
C PRO A 88 0.40 1.56 -11.81
N LEU A 89 0.45 0.36 -12.39
CA LEU A 89 -0.47 -0.74 -12.11
C LEU A 89 0.20 -1.70 -11.12
N ASN A 90 -0.41 -1.89 -9.95
CA ASN A 90 -0.11 -2.94 -9.00
C ASN A 90 -1.06 -4.12 -9.23
N PHE A 91 -0.52 -5.25 -9.67
CA PHE A 91 -1.27 -6.46 -9.99
C PHE A 91 -1.22 -7.41 -8.80
N GLU A 92 -2.34 -7.53 -8.07
CA GLU A 92 -2.46 -8.53 -7.00
C GLU A 92 -2.83 -9.89 -7.58
N MET A 93 -2.15 -10.94 -7.12
CA MET A 93 -2.36 -12.30 -7.62
C MET A 93 -1.90 -13.38 -6.64
N ALA A 94 -2.46 -14.59 -6.77
CA ALA A 94 -1.91 -15.78 -6.14
C ALA A 94 -0.57 -16.19 -6.78
N ALA A 95 0.28 -16.85 -6.01
CA ALA A 95 1.57 -17.37 -6.48
C ALA A 95 1.39 -18.69 -7.26
N THR A 96 0.71 -18.67 -8.40
CA THR A 96 0.49 -19.83 -9.27
C THR A 96 1.12 -19.60 -10.64
N GLU A 97 1.50 -20.69 -11.33
CA GLU A 97 2.13 -20.62 -12.66
C GLU A 97 1.23 -19.90 -13.68
N ASP A 98 -0.09 -20.07 -13.58
CA ASP A 98 -1.03 -19.42 -14.47
C ASP A 98 -1.05 -17.90 -14.28
N MET A 99 -1.09 -17.43 -13.02
CA MET A 99 -1.02 -16.01 -12.70
C MET A 99 0.33 -15.42 -13.07
N LEU A 100 1.42 -16.13 -12.83
CA LEU A 100 2.76 -15.68 -13.22
C LEU A 100 2.87 -15.50 -14.75
N ARG A 101 2.34 -16.42 -15.54
CA ARG A 101 2.29 -16.31 -17.01
C ARG A 101 1.53 -15.06 -17.45
N ILE A 102 0.39 -14.78 -16.82
CA ILE A 102 -0.42 -13.58 -17.10
C ILE A 102 0.35 -12.31 -16.69
N ALA A 103 0.96 -12.29 -15.51
CA ALA A 103 1.75 -11.15 -15.04
C ALA A 103 2.94 -10.84 -15.95
N LEU A 104 3.67 -11.87 -16.39
CA LEU A 104 4.78 -11.72 -17.34
C LEU A 104 4.33 -11.21 -18.71
N ALA A 105 3.14 -11.59 -19.17
CA ALA A 105 2.55 -11.08 -20.41
C ALA A 105 2.06 -9.63 -20.26
N THR A 106 1.40 -9.30 -19.14
CA THR A 106 0.86 -7.96 -18.85
C THR A 106 1.97 -6.95 -18.56
N ARG A 107 3.08 -7.37 -17.96
CA ARG A 107 4.19 -6.50 -17.53
C ARG A 107 3.68 -5.30 -16.71
N PRO A 108 3.00 -5.51 -15.58
CA PRO A 108 2.58 -4.43 -14.71
C PRO A 108 3.81 -3.73 -14.12
N HIS A 109 3.61 -2.59 -13.45
CA HIS A 109 4.67 -1.91 -12.71
C HIS A 109 5.11 -2.73 -11.49
N ALA A 110 4.14 -3.32 -10.79
CA ALA A 110 4.36 -4.17 -9.65
C ALA A 110 3.40 -5.36 -9.64
N VAL A 111 3.82 -6.42 -8.98
CA VAL A 111 2.98 -7.56 -8.59
C VAL A 111 2.99 -7.65 -7.07
N CYS A 112 1.80 -7.75 -6.47
CA CYS A 112 1.66 -8.08 -5.06
C CYS A 112 1.19 -9.54 -4.94
N LEU A 113 2.00 -10.40 -4.33
CA LEU A 113 1.62 -11.78 -4.06
C LEU A 113 0.75 -11.82 -2.81
N VAL A 114 -0.49 -12.29 -2.98
CA VAL A 114 -1.50 -12.34 -1.93
C VAL A 114 -2.01 -13.77 -1.74
N PRO A 115 -2.45 -14.15 -0.51
CA PRO A 115 -3.07 -15.45 -0.30
C PRO A 115 -4.50 -15.46 -0.84
N GLU A 116 -4.88 -16.54 -1.53
CA GLU A 116 -6.25 -16.76 -2.00
C GLU A 116 -6.91 -17.97 -1.35
N ARG A 117 -6.12 -18.88 -0.80
CA ARG A 117 -6.55 -20.11 -0.12
C ARG A 117 -6.18 -20.07 1.35
N ARG A 118 -6.91 -20.82 2.16
CA ARG A 118 -6.72 -20.85 3.62
C ARG A 118 -5.33 -21.38 4.02
N GLU A 119 -4.79 -22.30 3.24
CA GLU A 119 -3.48 -22.92 3.45
C GLU A 119 -2.32 -21.95 3.17
N GLU A 120 -2.58 -20.84 2.50
CA GLU A 120 -1.60 -19.81 2.14
C GLU A 120 -1.49 -18.70 3.19
N LEU A 121 -2.42 -18.70 4.19
CA LEU A 121 -2.54 -17.68 5.21
C LEU A 121 -1.71 -17.99 6.45
N THR A 122 -1.16 -16.94 7.07
CA THR A 122 -0.78 -16.99 8.49
C THR A 122 -2.02 -16.89 9.39
N THR A 123 -1.87 -17.13 10.68
CA THR A 123 -2.93 -16.94 11.68
C THR A 123 -3.42 -15.50 11.76
N GLU A 124 -2.61 -14.53 11.31
CA GLU A 124 -2.89 -13.09 11.33
C GLU A 124 -3.33 -12.54 9.97
N GLY A 125 -3.53 -13.41 8.96
CA GLY A 125 -4.23 -13.08 7.73
C GLY A 125 -3.37 -12.62 6.55
N GLY A 126 -2.03 -12.63 6.62
CA GLY A 126 -1.13 -12.38 5.48
C GLY A 126 -0.67 -13.66 4.80
N LEU A 127 0.05 -13.56 3.69
CA LEU A 127 0.71 -14.66 3.02
C LEU A 127 1.76 -15.29 3.94
N ASP A 128 1.75 -16.62 4.10
CA ASP A 128 2.76 -17.35 4.85
C ASP A 128 4.04 -17.53 4.02
N VAL A 129 4.90 -16.51 4.05
CA VAL A 129 6.16 -16.50 3.31
C VAL A 129 7.18 -17.46 3.91
N VAL A 130 7.16 -17.65 5.23
CA VAL A 130 8.06 -18.60 5.93
C VAL A 130 7.74 -20.03 5.54
N GLY A 131 6.47 -20.43 5.63
CA GLY A 131 6.04 -21.78 5.28
C GLY A 131 6.19 -22.10 3.80
N GLN A 132 6.02 -21.08 2.94
CA GLN A 132 6.01 -21.25 1.47
C GLN A 132 7.28 -20.78 0.78
N HIS A 133 8.36 -20.45 1.51
CA HIS A 133 9.56 -19.81 0.95
C HIS A 133 10.15 -20.55 -0.26
N ASN A 134 10.18 -21.88 -0.27
CA ASN A 134 10.70 -22.66 -1.38
C ASN A 134 9.83 -22.56 -2.65
N ALA A 135 8.51 -22.45 -2.49
CA ALA A 135 7.58 -22.25 -3.60
C ALA A 135 7.64 -20.82 -4.14
N LEU A 136 7.71 -19.83 -3.25
CA LEU A 136 7.71 -18.41 -3.62
C LEU A 136 9.02 -17.92 -4.27
N ALA A 137 10.17 -18.48 -3.87
CA ALA A 137 11.46 -18.04 -4.37
C ALA A 137 11.57 -18.00 -5.92
N PRO A 138 11.16 -19.03 -6.68
CA PRO A 138 11.22 -19.00 -8.13
C PRO A 138 10.25 -17.98 -8.75
N PHE A 139 9.07 -17.72 -8.14
CA PHE A 139 8.14 -16.68 -8.62
C PHE A 139 8.75 -15.30 -8.49
N ILE A 140 9.29 -14.99 -7.31
CA ILE A 140 9.93 -13.70 -7.03
C ILE A 140 11.10 -13.47 -7.98
N ALA A 141 11.96 -14.49 -8.18
CA ALA A 141 13.10 -14.38 -9.08
C ALA A 141 12.66 -14.10 -10.53
N ARG A 142 11.69 -14.85 -11.06
CA ARG A 142 11.20 -14.69 -12.45
C ARG A 142 10.56 -13.32 -12.69
N LEU A 143 9.81 -12.80 -11.72
CA LEU A 143 9.22 -11.47 -11.80
C LEU A 143 10.29 -10.37 -11.75
N ASN A 144 11.24 -10.47 -10.81
CA ASN A 144 12.36 -9.54 -10.71
C ASN A 144 13.21 -9.53 -11.98
N ASP A 145 13.54 -10.69 -12.55
CA ASP A 145 14.29 -10.83 -13.80
C ASP A 145 13.57 -10.21 -15.00
N ALA A 146 12.23 -10.20 -14.96
CA ALA A 146 11.40 -9.53 -15.96
C ALA A 146 11.25 -8.01 -15.74
N GLY A 147 11.87 -7.47 -14.68
CA GLY A 147 11.78 -6.06 -14.31
C GLY A 147 10.45 -5.67 -13.67
N VAL A 148 9.67 -6.64 -13.17
CA VAL A 148 8.44 -6.43 -12.44
C VAL A 148 8.74 -6.36 -10.96
N ARG A 149 8.35 -5.29 -10.30
CA ARG A 149 8.59 -5.07 -8.87
C ARG A 149 7.68 -5.97 -8.03
N VAL A 150 8.27 -6.77 -7.14
CA VAL A 150 7.49 -7.73 -6.33
C VAL A 150 7.21 -7.16 -4.95
N SER A 151 5.95 -7.23 -4.52
CA SER A 151 5.48 -7.00 -3.16
C SER A 151 4.92 -8.29 -2.58
N LEU A 152 5.05 -8.47 -1.25
CA LEU A 152 4.44 -9.57 -0.53
C LEU A 152 3.46 -9.03 0.50
N PHE A 153 2.19 -9.44 0.41
CA PHE A 153 1.14 -9.06 1.35
C PHE A 153 1.22 -9.93 2.61
N ILE A 154 1.80 -9.39 3.67
CA ILE A 154 2.16 -10.16 4.87
C ILE A 154 1.65 -9.51 6.16
N ALA A 155 1.51 -10.30 7.22
CA ALA A 155 1.35 -9.76 8.57
C ALA A 155 2.61 -9.02 9.02
N ALA A 156 2.45 -8.08 9.97
CA ALA A 156 3.57 -7.38 10.61
C ALA A 156 4.30 -8.31 11.61
N ASP A 157 4.77 -9.44 11.12
CA ASP A 157 5.49 -10.48 11.87
C ASP A 157 6.97 -10.49 11.49
N PRO A 158 7.90 -10.45 12.47
CA PRO A 158 9.33 -10.39 12.19
C PRO A 158 9.84 -11.53 11.31
N ALA A 159 9.36 -12.77 11.50
CA ALA A 159 9.82 -13.91 10.72
C ALA A 159 9.37 -13.81 9.25
N GLN A 160 8.15 -13.33 9.01
CA GLN A 160 7.64 -13.09 7.64
C GLN A 160 8.42 -11.97 6.95
N ILE A 161 8.71 -10.86 7.65
CA ILE A 161 9.47 -9.72 7.14
C ILE A 161 10.90 -10.12 6.78
N GLU A 162 11.59 -10.82 7.68
CA GLU A 162 12.96 -11.28 7.44
C GLU A 162 13.02 -12.27 6.26
N MET A 163 12.03 -13.14 6.13
CA MET A 163 11.97 -14.09 5.03
C MET A 163 11.71 -13.36 3.71
N ALA A 164 10.84 -12.35 3.67
CA ALA A 164 10.61 -11.51 2.49
C ALA A 164 11.92 -10.87 2.00
N ALA A 165 12.73 -10.32 2.92
CA ALA A 165 14.05 -9.77 2.60
C ALA A 165 15.02 -10.83 2.06
N ARG A 166 15.06 -12.03 2.65
CA ARG A 166 15.88 -13.16 2.19
C ARG A 166 15.50 -13.62 0.77
N LEU A 167 14.21 -13.60 0.46
CA LEU A 167 13.70 -13.91 -0.88
C LEU A 167 13.94 -12.80 -1.90
N ARG A 168 14.51 -11.67 -1.47
CA ARG A 168 14.77 -10.49 -2.31
C ARG A 168 13.51 -9.89 -2.93
N ALA A 169 12.39 -9.97 -2.21
CA ALA A 169 11.25 -9.14 -2.52
C ALA A 169 11.61 -7.68 -2.17
N PRO A 170 11.54 -6.73 -3.11
CA PRO A 170 11.92 -5.34 -2.82
C PRO A 170 10.90 -4.61 -1.95
N VAL A 171 9.70 -5.12 -1.85
CA VAL A 171 8.56 -4.48 -1.17
C VAL A 171 7.81 -5.50 -0.31
N ILE A 172 7.28 -5.04 0.82
CA ILE A 172 6.20 -5.72 1.53
C ILE A 172 4.99 -4.79 1.66
N GLU A 173 3.80 -5.38 1.67
CA GLU A 173 2.59 -4.69 2.06
C GLU A 173 2.09 -5.29 3.38
N ILE A 174 2.07 -4.47 4.43
CA ILE A 174 1.61 -4.88 5.75
C ILE A 174 0.09 -4.95 5.76
N HIS A 175 -0.45 -6.13 6.10
CA HIS A 175 -1.86 -6.36 6.33
C HIS A 175 -2.35 -5.59 7.57
N THR A 176 -3.29 -4.65 7.38
CA THR A 176 -3.81 -3.80 8.46
C THR A 176 -5.20 -4.19 8.96
N GLY A 177 -5.82 -5.21 8.37
CA GLY A 177 -7.22 -5.57 8.63
C GLY A 177 -7.51 -5.85 10.10
N ALA A 178 -6.69 -6.66 10.79
CA ALA A 178 -6.92 -6.98 12.20
C ALA A 178 -6.90 -5.73 13.11
N TRP A 179 -6.09 -4.74 12.78
CA TRP A 179 -6.09 -3.45 13.45
C TRP A 179 -7.32 -2.63 13.14
N CYS A 180 -7.69 -2.51 11.87
CA CYS A 180 -8.86 -1.76 11.43
C CYS A 180 -10.15 -2.34 12.02
N ASP A 181 -10.31 -3.67 11.98
CA ASP A 181 -11.45 -4.36 12.59
C ASP A 181 -11.55 -4.08 14.09
N ALA A 182 -10.41 -4.15 14.81
CA ALA A 182 -10.38 -3.87 16.23
C ALA A 182 -10.73 -2.41 16.56
N VAL A 183 -10.38 -1.46 15.68
CA VAL A 183 -10.79 -0.04 15.81
C VAL A 183 -12.30 0.10 15.61
N VAL A 184 -12.86 -0.48 14.54
CA VAL A 184 -14.30 -0.44 14.23
C VAL A 184 -15.13 -1.08 15.34
N ASP A 185 -14.67 -2.22 15.86
CA ASP A 185 -15.35 -2.96 16.93
C ASP A 185 -15.17 -2.34 18.33
N GLY A 186 -14.40 -1.25 18.47
CA GLY A 186 -14.13 -0.60 19.75
C GLY A 186 -13.26 -1.43 20.68
N GLN A 187 -12.49 -2.40 20.18
CA GLN A 187 -11.60 -3.29 20.94
C GLN A 187 -10.25 -2.60 21.21
N ALA A 188 -10.25 -1.58 22.08
CA ALA A 188 -9.12 -0.67 22.27
C ALA A 188 -7.77 -1.39 22.58
N ALA A 189 -7.78 -2.40 23.46
CA ALA A 189 -6.56 -3.13 23.81
C ALA A 189 -5.99 -3.93 22.62
N LYS A 190 -6.85 -4.54 21.80
CA LYS A 190 -6.45 -5.25 20.58
C LYS A 190 -5.95 -4.26 19.52
N ALA A 191 -6.68 -3.17 19.30
CA ALA A 191 -6.28 -2.13 18.36
C ALA A 191 -4.90 -1.56 18.71
N GLU A 192 -4.61 -1.30 19.99
CA GLU A 192 -3.31 -0.82 20.45
C GLU A 192 -2.20 -1.87 20.25
N SER A 193 -2.49 -3.16 20.53
CA SER A 193 -1.54 -4.25 20.30
C SER A 193 -1.17 -4.38 18.82
N GLU A 194 -2.18 -4.41 17.94
CA GLU A 194 -1.96 -4.50 16.49
C GLU A 194 -1.24 -3.26 15.95
N TRP A 195 -1.59 -2.08 16.45
CA TRP A 195 -0.89 -0.84 16.09
C TRP A 195 0.61 -0.91 16.38
N ARG A 196 0.99 -1.37 17.59
CA ARG A 196 2.41 -1.53 17.95
C ARG A 196 3.12 -2.54 17.04
N ARG A 197 2.45 -3.62 16.66
CA ARG A 197 2.99 -4.61 15.72
C ARG A 197 3.25 -3.97 14.35
N ILE A 198 2.30 -3.21 13.81
CA ILE A 198 2.44 -2.52 12.52
C ILE A 198 3.63 -1.56 12.56
N VAL A 199 3.74 -0.70 13.58
CA VAL A 199 4.83 0.26 13.71
C VAL A 199 6.19 -0.44 13.84
N ALA A 200 6.28 -1.46 14.70
CA ALA A 200 7.52 -2.22 14.87
C ALA A 200 7.91 -2.99 13.59
N GLY A 201 6.93 -3.59 12.92
CA GLY A 201 7.13 -4.30 11.65
C GLY A 201 7.58 -3.37 10.52
N ALA A 202 6.99 -2.19 10.41
CA ALA A 202 7.41 -1.19 9.43
C ALA A 202 8.88 -0.74 9.64
N ALA A 203 9.27 -0.49 10.89
CA ALA A 203 10.65 -0.15 11.24
C ALA A 203 11.63 -1.29 10.94
N LEU A 204 11.27 -2.54 11.28
CA LEU A 204 12.08 -3.71 10.97
C LEU A 204 12.25 -3.89 9.45
N ALA A 205 11.17 -3.83 8.69
CA ALA A 205 11.21 -3.97 7.24
C ALA A 205 12.10 -2.90 6.59
N ARG A 206 11.98 -1.66 7.03
CA ARG A 206 12.82 -0.58 6.57
C ARG A 206 14.30 -0.82 6.86
N SER A 207 14.62 -1.31 8.08
CA SER A 207 16.00 -1.67 8.46
C SER A 207 16.57 -2.84 7.66
N ALA A 208 15.69 -3.76 7.20
CA ALA A 208 16.04 -4.87 6.31
C ALA A 208 16.18 -4.45 4.83
N GLY A 209 16.00 -3.16 4.51
CA GLY A 209 16.13 -2.63 3.16
C GLY A 209 14.88 -2.77 2.28
N LEU A 210 13.75 -3.14 2.87
CA LEU A 210 12.47 -3.26 2.16
C LEU A 210 11.77 -1.89 2.07
N GLU A 211 11.07 -1.65 0.98
CA GLU A 211 10.05 -0.61 0.94
C GLU A 211 8.76 -1.15 1.58
N VAL A 212 8.11 -0.30 2.37
CA VAL A 212 6.94 -0.70 3.15
C VAL A 212 5.69 -0.04 2.61
N HIS A 213 4.73 -0.85 2.22
CA HIS A 213 3.36 -0.47 1.93
C HIS A 213 2.44 -0.97 3.05
N ALA A 214 1.19 -0.48 3.07
CA ALA A 214 0.17 -0.99 3.98
C ALA A 214 -1.20 -0.96 3.30
N GLY A 215 -2.05 -1.91 3.65
CA GLY A 215 -3.37 -2.01 3.04
C GLY A 215 -4.31 -2.94 3.77
N HIS A 216 -5.53 -2.99 3.28
CA HIS A 216 -6.65 -3.76 3.77
C HIS A 216 -7.35 -3.18 5.02
N GLY A 217 -8.63 -2.85 4.88
CA GLY A 217 -9.48 -2.38 5.96
C GLY A 217 -9.42 -0.88 6.27
N LEU A 218 -8.54 -0.12 5.62
CA LEU A 218 -8.35 1.31 5.89
C LEU A 218 -9.57 2.14 5.46
N ASP A 219 -10.01 3.01 6.38
CA ASP A 219 -10.94 4.13 6.16
C ASP A 219 -10.19 5.47 6.27
N TYR A 220 -10.91 6.60 6.27
CA TYR A 220 -10.28 7.92 6.36
C TYR A 220 -9.50 8.13 7.67
N ALA A 221 -10.05 7.68 8.80
CA ALA A 221 -9.45 7.89 10.12
C ALA A 221 -8.21 7.00 10.32
N THR A 222 -8.30 5.74 9.93
CA THR A 222 -7.20 4.79 10.02
C THR A 222 -6.11 5.10 8.99
N ALA A 223 -6.47 5.60 7.78
CA ALA A 223 -5.52 6.08 6.79
C ALA A 223 -4.76 7.32 7.28
N GLU A 224 -5.43 8.28 7.92
CA GLU A 224 -4.78 9.42 8.55
C GLU A 224 -3.79 8.99 9.63
N LYS A 225 -4.19 8.05 10.51
CA LYS A 225 -3.34 7.57 11.58
C LYS A 225 -2.10 6.82 11.05
N ILE A 226 -2.27 5.90 10.10
CA ILE A 226 -1.16 5.11 9.56
C ILE A 226 -0.23 5.94 8.67
N ALA A 227 -0.73 7.00 8.04
CA ALA A 227 0.10 7.97 7.32
C ALA A 227 1.15 8.65 8.21
N GLY A 228 0.93 8.69 9.53
CA GLY A 228 1.90 9.13 10.54
C GLY A 228 3.04 8.16 10.83
N VAL A 229 3.15 7.02 10.13
CA VAL A 229 4.29 6.09 10.21
C VAL A 229 5.25 6.40 9.07
N ALA A 230 6.43 6.93 9.40
CA ALA A 230 7.39 7.46 8.42
C ALA A 230 7.91 6.41 7.43
N GLU A 231 8.00 5.17 7.87
CA GLU A 231 8.50 4.02 7.11
C GLU A 231 7.55 3.57 6.00
N ILE A 232 6.25 3.86 6.13
CA ILE A 232 5.24 3.46 5.15
C ILE A 232 5.23 4.45 3.99
N MET A 233 5.37 3.93 2.77
CA MET A 233 5.56 4.71 1.55
C MET A 233 4.34 4.70 0.63
N GLU A 234 3.40 3.76 0.83
CA GLU A 234 2.21 3.62 0.02
C GLU A 234 1.07 2.99 0.82
N LEU A 235 -0.16 3.46 0.60
CA LEU A 235 -1.38 2.83 1.09
C LEU A 235 -2.18 2.29 -0.09
N ASN A 236 -2.60 1.02 -0.05
CA ASN A 236 -3.47 0.39 -1.03
C ASN A 236 -4.87 0.21 -0.42
N ILE A 237 -5.86 0.94 -0.97
CA ILE A 237 -7.20 1.03 -0.37
C ILE A 237 -8.28 0.77 -1.43
N GLY A 238 -9.20 -0.15 -1.15
CA GLY A 238 -10.25 -0.54 -2.09
C GLY A 238 -11.66 -0.48 -1.52
N TYR A 239 -12.03 -1.45 -0.69
CA TYR A 239 -13.40 -1.67 -0.23
C TYR A 239 -14.07 -0.41 0.29
N TYR A 240 -13.45 0.26 1.25
CA TYR A 240 -13.97 1.50 1.84
C TYR A 240 -14.20 2.58 0.79
N MET A 241 -13.22 2.81 -0.08
CA MET A 241 -13.30 3.86 -1.09
C MET A 241 -14.43 3.64 -2.10
N ILE A 242 -14.64 2.40 -2.53
CA ILE A 242 -15.72 2.07 -3.47
C ILE A 242 -17.08 2.13 -2.76
N GLY A 243 -17.15 1.70 -1.50
CA GLY A 243 -18.36 1.83 -0.68
C GLY A 243 -18.77 3.29 -0.47
N GLU A 244 -17.83 4.14 -0.04
CA GLU A 244 -18.05 5.57 0.19
C GLU A 244 -18.39 6.31 -1.11
N ALA A 245 -17.81 5.89 -2.23
CA ALA A 245 -18.09 6.46 -3.55
C ALA A 245 -19.56 6.32 -3.99
N LEU A 246 -20.33 5.39 -3.42
CA LEU A 246 -21.78 5.28 -3.68
C LEU A 246 -22.56 6.48 -3.16
N PHE A 247 -22.04 7.17 -2.16
CA PHE A 247 -22.69 8.31 -1.51
C PHE A 247 -22.19 9.66 -2.02
N VAL A 248 -20.86 9.79 -2.22
CA VAL A 248 -20.24 11.09 -2.53
C VAL A 248 -19.56 11.13 -3.91
N GLY A 249 -19.46 10.00 -4.58
CA GLY A 249 -18.76 9.85 -5.87
C GLY A 249 -17.27 9.58 -5.70
N LEU A 250 -16.68 8.75 -6.59
CA LEU A 250 -15.31 8.24 -6.48
C LEU A 250 -14.25 9.35 -6.45
N GLY A 251 -14.41 10.38 -7.27
CA GLY A 251 -13.45 11.49 -7.30
C GLY A 251 -13.37 12.24 -5.97
N GLU A 252 -14.50 12.47 -5.29
CA GLU A 252 -14.52 13.12 -3.99
C GLU A 252 -13.92 12.21 -2.91
N THR A 253 -14.27 10.92 -2.95
CA THR A 253 -13.69 9.92 -2.03
C THR A 253 -12.16 9.90 -2.11
N VAL A 254 -11.59 9.91 -3.33
CA VAL A 254 -10.13 9.94 -3.53
C VAL A 254 -9.52 11.23 -2.97
N ARG A 255 -10.11 12.40 -3.24
CA ARG A 255 -9.61 13.67 -2.70
C ARG A 255 -9.65 13.72 -1.17
N THR A 256 -10.73 13.23 -0.58
CA THR A 256 -10.88 13.16 0.89
C THR A 256 -9.86 12.21 1.51
N MET A 257 -9.62 11.05 0.89
CA MET A 257 -8.60 10.10 1.34
C MET A 257 -7.20 10.71 1.26
N ARG A 258 -6.88 11.38 0.15
CA ARG A 258 -5.61 12.10 0.00
C ARG A 258 -5.42 13.14 1.10
N ALA A 259 -6.43 13.96 1.36
CA ALA A 259 -6.38 14.98 2.41
C ALA A 259 -6.18 14.36 3.81
N ALA A 260 -6.79 13.20 4.10
CA ALA A 260 -6.57 12.47 5.35
C ALA A 260 -5.10 11.99 5.46
N MET A 261 -4.57 11.38 4.40
CA MET A 261 -3.17 10.95 4.35
C MET A 261 -2.18 12.12 4.52
N ASP A 262 -2.46 13.26 3.89
CA ASP A 262 -1.61 14.46 3.98
C ASP A 262 -1.61 15.03 5.41
N ARG A 263 -2.76 15.05 6.11
CA ARG A 263 -2.82 15.45 7.53
C ARG A 263 -1.99 14.51 8.41
N GLY A 264 -2.12 13.19 8.21
CA GLY A 264 -1.32 12.20 8.93
C GLY A 264 0.19 12.40 8.70
N ARG A 265 0.59 12.70 7.47
CA ARG A 265 2.00 12.94 7.11
C ARG A 265 2.54 14.24 7.71
N ALA A 266 1.74 15.31 7.72
CA ALA A 266 2.12 16.58 8.33
C ALA A 266 2.43 16.46 9.83
N ASN A 267 1.83 15.51 10.53
CA ASN A 267 2.13 15.24 11.95
C ASN A 267 3.56 14.70 12.19
N LEU A 268 4.23 14.17 11.16
CA LEU A 268 5.66 13.78 11.25
C LEU A 268 6.58 15.01 11.19
N GLU A 269 6.19 16.02 10.43
CA GLU A 269 6.99 17.25 10.26
C GLU A 269 6.84 18.21 11.45
N ASN A 270 5.75 18.08 12.23
CA ASN A 270 5.47 18.93 13.38
C ASN A 270 5.11 18.12 14.65
N PRO A 271 6.07 17.41 15.27
CA PRO A 271 5.80 16.56 16.44
C PRO A 271 5.32 17.35 17.69
N ALA A 272 5.50 18.66 17.74
CA ALA A 272 5.02 19.52 18.82
C ALA A 272 3.50 19.78 18.79
N GLY A 273 2.83 19.46 17.68
CA GLY A 273 1.37 19.61 17.51
C GLY A 273 0.55 18.40 17.96
N ARG A 274 1.14 17.37 18.56
CA ARG A 274 0.41 16.21 19.10
C ARG A 274 -0.50 16.65 20.25
N VAL A 275 -1.75 17.01 19.94
CA VAL A 275 -2.82 17.08 20.94
C VAL A 275 -2.99 15.66 21.47
N SER A 276 -2.67 15.46 22.76
CA SER A 276 -2.98 14.25 23.50
C SER A 276 -4.50 14.05 23.46
N LEU A 277 -4.96 13.12 22.64
CA LEU A 277 -6.31 12.57 22.77
C LEU A 277 -6.21 11.53 23.89
N ALA A 278 -6.51 11.98 25.12
CA ALA A 278 -6.71 11.13 26.27
C ALA A 278 -8.01 10.33 26.13
#